data_3ab9eb971377cfc0e30f2906507de45c
#
_entry.id   3ab9eb971377cfc0e30f2906507de45c
#
_cell.length_a   1.000
_cell.length_b   1.000
_cell.length_c   1.000
_cell.angle_alpha   90.00
_cell.angle_beta   90.00
_cell.angle_gamma   90.00
#
_symmetry.space_group_name_H-M   'P 1'
#
loop_
_entity.id
_entity.type
_entity.pdbx_description
1 polymer ?
#
loop_
_entity_poly.entity_id
_entity_poly.type
_entity_poly.pdbx_seq_one_letter_code
_entity_poly.pdbx_strand_id
1 'polypeptide(L)'
;MSEKIVKKKEKPEELIFVKQLIDKGKLDEADRLIRNFWEEGGHTLHDSVYCNLLKCELLLWQGLYEDLVKIAEQTYKESLGLGKNFLSVDILLIMAHALLWLKQYDKLQDIIMQGEELLKTLPQELSADYNLREAYIAWIKGRFYIDLRDADLALNYFKHSLALREEFGTKKEIFLSLAGFFRIYAFLKVDYSRAIKTLERARVLAEEIGNKWYIGNCYFYMAGLHKIKGELVQSIKLLEQCLTIFNDINNKRMVADTLNSMGEVYRQRGELDRALECLEQALALRYEGGNPRDITIVLDKLIQILIDKGDLEQAQQYLHRYKQLNDQLKDKELNLMYLLNKALLLKKSSRTRKRAEAEEILTQILEDEDSNFELILTALTNLCELLFTDLRMTNDLEVLEEINPLIVRLLDIAEKTGSYSILCETYLLQAKLSLLNFNIKKAQRLLIQAQQIAGKFGLNLLAKKITAENEDLLKKLDLWEKLKETRAPMEDRLDLARLDEKIVELVYNRALLTPQVTEEKVTILKEKKICLVCRSEVLRFSYICECGANYCETCARALPNLENVCWACNVPIDYTKPVKPLKEEAEHFKVQEKAKKK
;
A
#
# COMPACT_ATOMS: atom_id res chain seq x y z
N MET A 1 20.79 -3.62 60.62
CA MET A 1 20.69 -2.70 59.48
C MET A 1 19.43 -3.05 58.72
N SER A 2 18.41 -2.24 58.88
CA SER A 2 17.07 -2.51 58.35
C SER A 2 17.04 -2.26 56.87
N GLU A 3 16.74 -3.32 56.10
CA GLU A 3 16.32 -3.24 54.69
C GLU A 3 15.09 -2.34 54.59
N LYS A 4 15.27 -1.17 54.00
CA LYS A 4 14.16 -0.34 53.54
C LYS A 4 13.54 -1.03 52.34
N ILE A 5 12.49 -1.83 52.59
CA ILE A 5 11.53 -2.24 51.59
C ILE A 5 10.97 -0.94 50.99
N VAL A 6 11.38 -0.63 49.76
CA VAL A 6 10.81 0.44 48.98
C VAL A 6 9.37 0.03 48.67
N LYS A 7 8.43 0.50 49.53
CA LYS A 7 7.00 0.36 49.23
C LYS A 7 6.76 0.93 47.84
N LYS A 8 6.27 0.10 46.89
CA LYS A 8 5.74 0.50 45.62
C LYS A 8 4.67 1.57 45.92
N LYS A 9 4.94 2.86 45.64
CA LYS A 9 3.94 3.90 45.81
C LYS A 9 2.79 3.56 44.89
N GLU A 10 1.61 3.34 45.46
CA GLU A 10 0.40 3.12 44.71
C GLU A 10 0.11 4.38 43.89
N LYS A 11 -0.24 4.20 42.61
CA LYS A 11 -0.67 5.28 41.71
C LYS A 11 -1.98 5.84 42.26
N PRO A 12 -2.23 7.16 42.20
CA PRO A 12 -3.52 7.73 42.56
C PRO A 12 -4.66 7.05 41.81
N GLU A 13 -5.72 6.66 42.50
CA GLU A 13 -6.87 5.94 41.90
C GLU A 13 -7.44 6.68 40.70
N GLU A 14 -7.48 8.00 40.77
CA GLU A 14 -7.92 8.89 39.68
C GLU A 14 -7.08 8.75 38.41
N LEU A 15 -5.76 8.68 38.52
CA LEU A 15 -4.87 8.51 37.36
C LEU A 15 -4.96 7.10 36.78
N ILE A 16 -5.26 6.09 37.59
CA ILE A 16 -5.59 4.73 37.11
C ILE A 16 -6.87 4.76 36.29
N PHE A 17 -7.87 5.50 36.75
CA PHE A 17 -9.15 5.64 36.03
C PHE A 17 -8.96 6.42 34.72
N VAL A 18 -8.17 7.49 34.69
CA VAL A 18 -7.78 8.20 33.47
C VAL A 18 -7.17 7.25 32.45
N LYS A 19 -6.26 6.38 32.86
CA LYS A 19 -5.65 5.35 31.99
C LYS A 19 -6.72 4.43 31.38
N GLN A 20 -7.67 3.97 32.19
CA GLN A 20 -8.78 3.12 31.71
C GLN A 20 -9.66 3.83 30.69
N LEU A 21 -9.92 5.13 30.85
CA LEU A 21 -10.68 5.93 29.88
C LEU A 21 -9.95 6.07 28.56
N ILE A 22 -8.64 6.36 28.59
CA ILE A 22 -7.79 6.42 27.39
C ILE A 22 -7.83 5.07 26.66
N ASP A 23 -7.68 3.94 27.39
CA ASP A 23 -7.70 2.61 26.82
C ASP A 23 -9.05 2.22 26.20
N LYS A 24 -10.15 2.79 26.71
CA LYS A 24 -11.52 2.65 26.15
C LYS A 24 -11.82 3.64 25.03
N GLY A 25 -10.92 4.58 24.72
CA GLY A 25 -11.12 5.62 23.70
C GLY A 25 -12.03 6.78 24.14
N LYS A 26 -12.30 6.93 25.44
CA LYS A 26 -13.10 8.03 26.01
C LYS A 26 -12.21 9.25 26.29
N LEU A 27 -11.70 9.85 25.21
CA LEU A 27 -10.63 10.84 25.28
C LEU A 27 -11.08 12.16 25.94
N ASP A 28 -12.32 12.61 25.70
CA ASP A 28 -12.84 13.85 26.30
C ASP A 28 -13.01 13.76 27.82
N GLU A 29 -13.47 12.58 28.30
CA GLU A 29 -13.59 12.32 29.73
C GLU A 29 -12.19 12.26 30.38
N ALA A 30 -11.24 11.60 29.73
CA ALA A 30 -9.86 11.53 30.21
C ALA A 30 -9.20 12.91 30.28
N ASP A 31 -9.37 13.75 29.24
CA ASP A 31 -8.81 15.12 29.22
C ASP A 31 -9.38 15.99 30.34
N ARG A 32 -10.68 15.89 30.61
CA ARG A 32 -11.32 16.60 31.70
C ARG A 32 -10.73 16.22 33.06
N LEU A 33 -10.54 14.91 33.32
CA LEU A 33 -9.94 14.47 34.57
C LEU A 33 -8.47 14.86 34.72
N ILE A 34 -7.70 14.87 33.64
CA ILE A 34 -6.33 15.36 33.65
C ILE A 34 -6.30 16.85 34.03
N ARG A 35 -7.22 17.65 33.52
CA ARG A 35 -7.32 19.09 33.89
C ARG A 35 -7.69 19.29 35.37
N ASN A 36 -8.71 18.58 35.84
CA ASN A 36 -9.11 18.61 37.25
C ASN A 36 -7.95 18.24 38.17
N PHE A 37 -7.20 17.19 37.85
CA PHE A 37 -6.01 16.79 38.60
C PHE A 37 -5.02 17.95 38.76
N TRP A 38 -4.77 18.76 37.71
CA TRP A 38 -3.86 19.91 37.81
C TRP A 38 -4.45 21.09 38.59
N GLU A 39 -5.77 21.27 38.58
CA GLU A 39 -6.46 22.32 39.32
C GLU A 39 -6.43 22.08 40.83
N GLU A 40 -6.47 20.84 41.30
CA GLU A 40 -6.42 20.47 42.70
C GLU A 40 -5.09 20.78 43.38
N GLY A 41 -3.97 20.68 42.68
CA GLY A 41 -2.64 21.01 43.18
C GLY A 41 -2.12 20.05 44.27
N GLY A 42 -0.88 20.28 44.76
CA GLY A 42 -0.32 19.53 45.89
C GLY A 42 0.22 18.14 45.55
N HIS A 43 0.39 17.81 44.27
CA HIS A 43 0.82 16.51 43.78
C HIS A 43 2.31 16.25 44.03
N THR A 44 2.65 14.95 44.20
CA THR A 44 4.06 14.55 44.25
C THR A 44 4.68 14.64 42.85
N LEU A 45 6.03 14.75 42.80
CA LEU A 45 6.76 14.70 41.52
C LEU A 45 6.40 13.45 40.69
N HIS A 46 6.24 12.30 41.35
CA HIS A 46 5.85 11.05 40.71
C HIS A 46 4.47 11.14 40.05
N ASP A 47 3.49 11.69 40.78
CA ASP A 47 2.11 11.80 40.28
C ASP A 47 2.03 12.80 39.11
N SER A 48 2.77 13.92 39.21
CA SER A 48 2.88 14.90 38.14
C SER A 48 3.50 14.32 36.85
N VAL A 49 4.60 13.59 36.99
CA VAL A 49 5.27 12.90 35.88
C VAL A 49 4.34 11.85 35.25
N TYR A 50 3.62 11.07 36.08
CA TYR A 50 2.69 10.06 35.57
C TYR A 50 1.46 10.70 34.88
N CYS A 51 0.91 11.78 35.42
CA CYS A 51 -0.17 12.52 34.80
C CYS A 51 0.24 13.10 33.43
N ASN A 52 1.44 13.67 33.33
CA ASN A 52 1.99 14.14 32.05
C ASN A 52 2.20 13.01 31.04
N LEU A 53 2.64 11.82 31.48
CA LEU A 53 2.71 10.64 30.61
C LEU A 53 1.34 10.27 30.05
N LEU A 54 0.28 10.27 30.89
CA LEU A 54 -1.11 10.03 30.45
C LEU A 54 -1.59 11.11 29.48
N LYS A 55 -1.19 12.37 29.70
CA LYS A 55 -1.47 13.44 28.75
C LYS A 55 -0.77 13.21 27.41
N CYS A 56 0.46 12.74 27.41
CA CYS A 56 1.16 12.35 26.18
C CYS A 56 0.44 11.20 25.46
N GLU A 57 -0.06 10.20 26.19
CA GLU A 57 -0.88 9.13 25.60
C GLU A 57 -2.17 9.68 24.98
N LEU A 58 -2.83 10.60 25.64
CA LEU A 58 -4.03 11.27 25.11
C LEU A 58 -3.73 12.02 23.81
N LEU A 59 -2.66 12.83 23.79
CA LEU A 59 -2.24 13.59 22.60
C LEU A 59 -1.84 12.66 21.44
N LEU A 60 -1.24 11.51 21.73
CA LEU A 60 -0.94 10.49 20.74
C LEU A 60 -2.22 10.01 20.03
N TRP A 61 -3.28 9.75 20.78
CA TRP A 61 -4.57 9.33 20.23
C TRP A 61 -5.29 10.45 19.47
N GLN A 62 -5.08 11.72 19.88
CA GLN A 62 -5.63 12.88 19.19
C GLN A 62 -4.84 13.26 17.93
N GLY A 63 -3.65 12.68 17.71
CA GLY A 63 -2.78 13.00 16.58
C GLY A 63 -1.99 14.29 16.74
N LEU A 64 -1.91 14.83 17.97
CA LEU A 64 -1.20 16.08 18.31
C LEU A 64 0.27 15.79 18.67
N TYR A 65 1.03 15.27 17.70
CA TYR A 65 2.37 14.71 17.91
C TYR A 65 3.41 15.75 18.29
N GLU A 66 3.36 16.95 17.73
CA GLU A 66 4.31 18.03 18.04
C GLU A 66 4.18 18.51 19.49
N ASP A 67 2.93 18.65 19.98
CA ASP A 67 2.68 19.05 21.36
C ASP A 67 3.05 17.91 22.32
N LEU A 68 2.81 16.67 21.93
CA LEU A 68 3.27 15.50 22.67
C LEU A 68 4.78 15.55 22.88
N VAL A 69 5.57 15.75 21.81
CA VAL A 69 7.03 15.77 21.88
C VAL A 69 7.51 16.87 22.85
N LYS A 70 6.94 18.08 22.79
CA LYS A 70 7.30 19.18 23.70
C LYS A 70 7.04 18.82 25.17
N ILE A 71 5.85 18.26 25.46
CA ILE A 71 5.48 17.86 26.83
C ILE A 71 6.37 16.69 27.28
N ALA A 72 6.62 15.69 26.44
CA ALA A 72 7.45 14.55 26.76
C ALA A 72 8.91 14.94 27.07
N GLU A 73 9.51 15.87 26.30
CA GLU A 73 10.86 16.38 26.55
C GLU A 73 10.98 17.04 27.93
N GLN A 74 10.00 17.85 28.32
CA GLN A 74 9.96 18.49 29.62
C GLN A 74 9.75 17.44 30.73
N THR A 75 8.77 16.56 30.55
CA THR A 75 8.43 15.50 31.53
C THR A 75 9.58 14.52 31.72
N TYR A 76 10.36 14.22 30.68
CA TYR A 76 11.55 13.39 30.79
C TYR A 76 12.59 14.04 31.70
N LYS A 77 12.88 15.32 31.53
CA LYS A 77 13.81 16.06 32.41
C LYS A 77 13.35 16.02 33.88
N GLU A 78 12.07 16.21 34.14
CA GLU A 78 11.47 16.13 35.47
C GLU A 78 11.56 14.71 36.04
N SER A 79 11.36 13.68 35.22
CA SER A 79 11.43 12.27 35.63
C SER A 79 12.80 11.84 36.10
N LEU A 80 13.87 12.51 35.67
CA LEU A 80 15.24 12.24 36.15
C LEU A 80 15.39 12.51 37.65
N GLY A 81 14.59 13.42 38.22
CA GLY A 81 14.50 13.69 39.64
C GLY A 81 13.98 12.50 40.47
N LEU A 82 13.31 11.54 39.84
CA LEU A 82 12.82 10.30 40.47
C LEU A 82 13.90 9.19 40.53
N GLY A 83 15.11 9.44 40.03
CA GLY A 83 16.15 8.45 39.85
C GLY A 83 15.87 7.50 38.67
N LYS A 84 16.56 6.37 38.61
CA LYS A 84 16.36 5.36 37.56
C LYS A 84 15.02 4.65 37.78
N ASN A 85 14.11 4.84 36.85
CA ASN A 85 12.75 4.29 36.93
C ASN A 85 12.15 4.00 35.56
N PHE A 86 11.10 3.16 35.52
CA PHE A 86 10.41 2.78 34.30
C PHE A 86 9.60 3.91 33.68
N LEU A 87 9.14 4.92 34.45
CA LEU A 87 8.40 6.06 33.89
C LEU A 87 9.25 6.88 32.92
N SER A 88 10.56 7.06 33.23
CA SER A 88 11.47 7.75 32.33
C SER A 88 11.63 7.00 30.99
N VAL A 89 11.65 5.66 31.02
CA VAL A 89 11.63 4.84 29.80
C VAL A 89 10.31 5.01 29.05
N ASP A 90 9.17 4.94 29.75
CA ASP A 90 7.84 5.09 29.12
C ASP A 90 7.69 6.44 28.42
N ILE A 91 8.23 7.52 28.99
CA ILE A 91 8.21 8.86 28.38
C ILE A 91 9.07 8.88 27.10
N LEU A 92 10.27 8.28 27.11
CA LEU A 92 11.10 8.18 25.92
C LEU A 92 10.40 7.36 24.82
N LEU A 93 9.74 6.26 25.19
CA LEU A 93 9.05 5.41 24.23
C LEU A 93 7.84 6.07 23.59
N ILE A 94 7.06 6.83 24.36
CA ILE A 94 5.92 7.57 23.80
C ILE A 94 6.38 8.74 22.91
N MET A 95 7.49 9.39 23.28
CA MET A 95 8.13 10.41 22.45
C MET A 95 8.67 9.80 21.15
N ALA A 96 9.34 8.65 21.21
CA ALA A 96 9.79 7.90 20.02
C ALA A 96 8.61 7.53 19.10
N HIS A 97 7.48 7.13 19.67
CA HIS A 97 6.27 6.85 18.90
C HIS A 97 5.74 8.09 18.16
N ALA A 98 5.74 9.27 18.80
CA ALA A 98 5.33 10.52 18.14
C ALA A 98 6.32 10.93 17.02
N LEU A 99 7.65 10.82 17.27
CA LEU A 99 8.67 11.12 16.27
C LEU A 99 8.58 10.22 15.04
N LEU A 100 8.15 8.97 15.21
CA LEU A 100 7.87 8.06 14.10
C LEU A 100 6.73 8.58 13.22
N TRP A 101 5.65 9.12 13.80
CA TRP A 101 4.56 9.73 13.03
C TRP A 101 4.98 11.04 12.34
N LEU A 102 5.85 11.82 12.99
CA LEU A 102 6.43 13.04 12.42
C LEU A 102 7.51 12.77 11.37
N LYS A 103 7.91 11.49 11.18
CA LYS A 103 9.01 11.06 10.29
C LYS A 103 10.35 11.72 10.62
N GLN A 104 10.58 12.10 11.88
CA GLN A 104 11.83 12.67 12.36
C GLN A 104 12.81 11.54 12.77
N TYR A 105 13.33 10.82 11.78
CA TYR A 105 14.03 9.54 11.97
C TYR A 105 15.37 9.67 12.72
N ASP A 106 16.12 10.75 12.53
CA ASP A 106 17.39 10.97 13.24
C ASP A 106 17.13 11.10 14.75
N LYS A 107 16.20 11.97 15.13
CA LYS A 107 15.80 12.11 16.54
C LYS A 107 15.19 10.84 17.10
N LEU A 108 14.40 10.12 16.31
CA LEU A 108 13.81 8.84 16.69
C LEU A 108 14.87 7.82 17.10
N GLN A 109 15.93 7.68 16.30
CA GLN A 109 17.02 6.73 16.59
C GLN A 109 17.75 7.10 17.89
N ASP A 110 18.03 8.39 18.10
CA ASP A 110 18.66 8.86 19.35
C ASP A 110 17.80 8.55 20.58
N ILE A 111 16.49 8.79 20.49
CA ILE A 111 15.55 8.54 21.60
C ILE A 111 15.39 7.05 21.87
N ILE A 112 15.33 6.21 20.83
CA ILE A 112 15.29 4.74 21.00
C ILE A 112 16.56 4.27 21.71
N MET A 113 17.74 4.74 21.29
CA MET A 113 19.02 4.37 21.89
C MET A 113 19.08 4.79 23.36
N GLN A 114 18.67 6.01 23.70
CA GLN A 114 18.57 6.46 25.09
C GLN A 114 17.60 5.59 25.91
N GLY A 115 16.46 5.21 25.35
CA GLY A 115 15.49 4.33 26.00
C GLY A 115 16.06 2.93 26.25
N GLU A 116 16.78 2.35 25.30
CA GLU A 116 17.44 1.05 25.44
C GLU A 116 18.57 1.08 26.50
N GLU A 117 19.39 2.12 26.48
CA GLU A 117 20.47 2.28 27.47
C GLU A 117 19.90 2.43 28.88
N LEU A 118 18.88 3.28 29.04
CA LEU A 118 18.23 3.47 30.31
C LEU A 118 17.57 2.17 30.81
N LEU A 119 16.86 1.46 29.93
CA LEU A 119 16.21 0.18 30.26
C LEU A 119 17.22 -0.86 30.76
N LYS A 120 18.39 -0.98 30.13
CA LYS A 120 19.47 -1.89 30.56
C LYS A 120 20.00 -1.61 31.99
N THR A 121 19.84 -0.39 32.49
CA THR A 121 20.26 -0.02 33.86
C THR A 121 19.23 -0.36 34.92
N LEU A 122 18.03 -0.79 34.53
CA LEU A 122 16.93 -1.11 35.43
C LEU A 122 16.96 -2.61 35.81
N PRO A 123 16.38 -2.99 36.97
CA PRO A 123 16.37 -4.37 37.41
C PRO A 123 15.62 -5.28 36.43
N GLN A 124 16.31 -6.29 35.89
CA GLN A 124 15.72 -7.31 35.02
C GLN A 124 14.86 -8.33 35.79
N GLU A 125 14.99 -8.39 37.10
CA GLU A 125 14.19 -9.27 37.98
C GLU A 125 12.69 -8.96 37.96
N LEU A 126 12.29 -7.76 37.56
CA LEU A 126 10.90 -7.38 37.25
C LEU A 126 10.55 -7.78 35.82
N SER A 127 10.60 -9.07 35.52
CA SER A 127 10.55 -9.61 34.16
C SER A 127 9.41 -9.06 33.29
N ALA A 128 8.20 -8.91 33.79
CA ALA A 128 7.07 -8.41 33.06
C ALA A 128 7.24 -6.91 32.67
N ASP A 129 7.58 -6.06 33.65
CA ASP A 129 7.74 -4.61 33.44
C ASP A 129 8.91 -4.30 32.47
N TYR A 130 9.99 -5.05 32.54
CA TYR A 130 11.13 -4.94 31.64
C TYR A 130 10.78 -5.42 30.23
N ASN A 131 10.24 -6.63 30.11
CA ASN A 131 9.95 -7.28 28.84
C ASN A 131 8.87 -6.54 28.02
N LEU A 132 7.89 -5.90 28.69
CA LEU A 132 6.88 -5.09 27.98
C LEU A 132 7.47 -3.84 27.34
N ARG A 133 8.47 -3.21 27.96
CA ARG A 133 9.16 -2.05 27.38
C ARG A 133 10.10 -2.46 26.26
N GLU A 134 10.79 -3.57 26.41
CA GLU A 134 11.57 -4.19 25.33
C GLU A 134 10.66 -4.53 24.14
N ALA A 135 9.49 -5.11 24.39
CA ALA A 135 8.50 -5.38 23.36
C ALA A 135 8.01 -4.10 22.65
N TYR A 136 7.88 -3.00 23.40
CA TYR A 136 7.47 -1.72 22.80
C TYR A 136 8.60 -1.11 21.97
N ILE A 137 9.84 -1.16 22.41
CA ILE A 137 11.02 -0.76 21.63
C ILE A 137 11.08 -1.55 20.32
N ALA A 138 10.95 -2.87 20.41
CA ALA A 138 10.91 -3.74 19.22
C ALA A 138 9.75 -3.37 18.29
N TRP A 139 8.58 -3.04 18.83
CA TRP A 139 7.45 -2.58 18.03
C TRP A 139 7.75 -1.25 17.29
N ILE A 140 8.36 -0.27 17.97
CA ILE A 140 8.75 1.02 17.35
C ILE A 140 9.78 0.77 16.24
N LYS A 141 10.81 -0.05 16.49
CA LYS A 141 11.81 -0.43 15.48
C LYS A 141 11.16 -1.13 14.30
N GLY A 142 10.25 -2.07 14.54
CA GLY A 142 9.49 -2.73 13.47
C GLY A 142 8.70 -1.74 12.62
N ARG A 143 8.07 -0.73 13.22
CA ARG A 143 7.37 0.34 12.53
C ARG A 143 8.32 1.23 11.70
N PHE A 144 9.46 1.59 12.25
CA PHE A 144 10.52 2.34 11.57
C PHE A 144 11.01 1.61 10.31
N TYR A 145 11.27 0.30 10.40
CA TYR A 145 11.68 -0.50 9.24
C TYR A 145 10.56 -0.71 8.21
N ILE A 146 9.27 -0.64 8.61
CA ILE A 146 8.18 -0.55 7.64
C ILE A 146 8.31 0.72 6.79
N ASP A 147 8.59 1.86 7.41
CA ASP A 147 8.72 3.14 6.71
C ASP A 147 9.96 3.16 5.79
N LEU A 148 11.05 2.47 6.20
CA LEU A 148 12.24 2.23 5.37
C LEU A 148 12.06 1.12 4.31
N ARG A 149 10.89 0.47 4.28
CA ARG A 149 10.54 -0.65 3.38
C ARG A 149 11.40 -1.91 3.54
N ASP A 150 12.08 -2.07 4.67
CA ASP A 150 12.77 -3.31 5.02
C ASP A 150 11.81 -4.30 5.71
N ALA A 151 11.22 -5.16 4.90
CA ALA A 151 10.21 -6.11 5.36
C ALA A 151 10.75 -7.18 6.31
N ASP A 152 12.02 -7.58 6.17
CA ASP A 152 12.59 -8.67 6.96
C ASP A 152 13.04 -8.20 8.31
N LEU A 153 13.71 -7.06 8.41
CA LEU A 153 14.00 -6.43 9.68
C LEU A 153 12.70 -6.08 10.42
N ALA A 154 11.72 -5.48 9.74
CA ALA A 154 10.43 -5.20 10.34
C ALA A 154 9.77 -6.47 10.90
N LEU A 155 9.75 -7.56 10.12
CA LEU A 155 9.17 -8.84 10.53
C LEU A 155 9.87 -9.43 11.76
N ASN A 156 11.19 -9.36 11.83
CA ASN A 156 11.98 -9.86 12.96
C ASN A 156 11.65 -9.08 14.23
N TYR A 157 11.61 -7.75 14.17
CA TYR A 157 11.25 -6.92 15.32
C TYR A 157 9.81 -7.15 15.78
N PHE A 158 8.86 -7.28 14.88
CA PHE A 158 7.47 -7.58 15.26
C PHE A 158 7.31 -8.99 15.83
N LYS A 159 8.04 -9.99 15.34
CA LYS A 159 8.05 -11.34 15.95
C LYS A 159 8.55 -11.29 17.38
N HIS A 160 9.66 -10.59 17.63
CA HIS A 160 10.19 -10.41 18.96
C HIS A 160 9.19 -9.69 19.87
N SER A 161 8.64 -8.56 19.42
CA SER A 161 7.61 -7.83 20.14
C SER A 161 6.37 -8.69 20.44
N LEU A 162 5.89 -9.47 19.49
CA LEU A 162 4.72 -10.32 19.68
C LEU A 162 4.98 -11.43 20.69
N ALA A 163 6.13 -12.09 20.62
CA ALA A 163 6.50 -13.16 21.56
C ALA A 163 6.49 -12.66 23.02
N LEU A 164 7.13 -11.50 23.26
CA LEU A 164 7.13 -10.90 24.61
C LEU A 164 5.73 -10.47 25.07
N ARG A 165 4.91 -9.95 24.16
CA ARG A 165 3.55 -9.51 24.49
C ARG A 165 2.57 -10.68 24.68
N GLU A 166 2.78 -11.81 24.00
CA GLU A 166 2.00 -13.03 24.23
C GLU A 166 2.28 -13.64 25.60
N GLU A 167 3.50 -13.50 26.12
CA GLU A 167 3.89 -14.01 27.43
C GLU A 167 3.54 -13.06 28.59
N PHE A 168 3.81 -11.75 28.42
CA PHE A 168 3.73 -10.77 29.51
C PHE A 168 2.68 -9.69 29.29
N GLY A 169 2.13 -9.55 28.08
CA GLY A 169 1.32 -8.40 27.70
C GLY A 169 -0.18 -8.61 27.83
N THR A 170 -0.88 -7.53 27.54
CA THR A 170 -2.34 -7.50 27.46
C THR A 170 -2.81 -7.80 26.04
N LYS A 171 -4.10 -8.15 25.89
CA LYS A 171 -4.74 -8.33 24.58
C LYS A 171 -4.57 -7.10 23.66
N LYS A 172 -4.56 -5.87 24.25
CA LYS A 172 -4.33 -4.61 23.52
C LYS A 172 -2.93 -4.57 22.91
N GLU A 173 -1.91 -4.96 23.65
CA GLU A 173 -0.52 -4.95 23.18
C GLU A 173 -0.29 -6.00 22.09
N ILE A 174 -0.87 -7.20 22.25
CA ILE A 174 -0.88 -8.24 21.22
C ILE A 174 -1.55 -7.71 19.94
N PHE A 175 -2.71 -7.05 20.06
CA PHE A 175 -3.41 -6.42 18.93
C PHE A 175 -2.50 -5.43 18.17
N LEU A 176 -1.76 -4.58 18.88
CA LEU A 176 -0.85 -3.61 18.25
C LEU A 176 0.29 -4.29 17.47
N SER A 177 0.81 -5.43 17.96
CA SER A 177 1.81 -6.20 17.22
C SER A 177 1.21 -6.84 15.96
N LEU A 178 -0.01 -7.38 16.03
CA LEU A 178 -0.71 -7.93 14.87
C LEU A 178 -1.00 -6.87 13.80
N ALA A 179 -1.32 -5.64 14.21
CA ALA A 179 -1.47 -4.52 13.26
C ALA A 179 -0.17 -4.24 12.49
N GLY A 180 1.00 -4.42 13.11
CA GLY A 180 2.30 -4.36 12.44
C GLY A 180 2.49 -5.48 11.41
N PHE A 181 2.22 -6.73 11.79
CA PHE A 181 2.26 -7.88 10.86
C PHE A 181 1.33 -7.68 9.65
N PHE A 182 0.10 -7.20 9.90
CA PHE A 182 -0.81 -6.88 8.83
C PHE A 182 -0.18 -5.91 7.82
N ARG A 183 0.42 -4.82 8.30
CA ARG A 183 1.06 -3.83 7.43
C ARG A 183 2.19 -4.43 6.60
N ILE A 184 3.02 -5.30 7.18
CA ILE A 184 4.07 -5.99 6.45
C ILE A 184 3.48 -6.91 5.38
N TYR A 185 2.51 -7.74 5.74
CA TYR A 185 1.92 -8.68 4.78
C TYR A 185 1.11 -7.98 3.69
N ALA A 186 0.37 -6.91 4.04
CA ALA A 186 -0.44 -6.19 3.08
C ALA A 186 0.39 -5.30 2.16
N PHE A 187 1.39 -4.59 2.70
CA PHE A 187 2.03 -3.49 1.99
C PHE A 187 3.49 -3.75 1.57
N LEU A 188 4.21 -4.64 2.25
CA LEU A 188 5.59 -4.94 1.92
C LEU A 188 5.78 -6.30 1.24
N LYS A 189 5.09 -7.34 1.73
CA LYS A 189 5.20 -8.70 1.18
C LYS A 189 4.07 -9.10 0.23
N VAL A 190 3.02 -8.30 0.13
CA VAL A 190 1.83 -8.51 -0.72
C VAL A 190 1.24 -9.93 -0.58
N ASP A 191 1.28 -10.43 0.64
CA ASP A 191 0.65 -11.69 1.01
C ASP A 191 -0.73 -11.40 1.62
N TYR A 192 -1.69 -11.12 0.76
CA TYR A 192 -3.05 -10.77 1.19
C TYR A 192 -3.72 -11.88 2.01
N SER A 193 -3.36 -13.14 1.77
CA SER A 193 -3.89 -14.27 2.53
C SER A 193 -3.42 -14.24 3.98
N ARG A 194 -2.13 -13.98 4.22
CA ARG A 194 -1.60 -13.79 5.57
C ARG A 194 -2.09 -12.49 6.21
N ALA A 195 -2.20 -11.42 5.42
CA ALA A 195 -2.73 -10.15 5.91
C ALA A 195 -4.17 -10.30 6.44
N ILE A 196 -5.07 -10.97 5.69
CA ILE A 196 -6.45 -11.23 6.12
C ILE A 196 -6.47 -12.08 7.40
N LYS A 197 -5.73 -13.20 7.44
CA LYS A 197 -5.64 -14.05 8.64
C LYS A 197 -5.15 -13.27 9.87
N THR A 198 -4.19 -12.38 9.68
CA THR A 198 -3.67 -11.54 10.75
C THR A 198 -4.72 -10.55 11.25
N LEU A 199 -5.48 -9.93 10.34
CA LEU A 199 -6.58 -9.03 10.70
C LEU A 199 -7.74 -9.76 11.37
N GLU A 200 -8.08 -10.98 10.95
CA GLU A 200 -9.09 -11.81 11.61
C GLU A 200 -8.72 -12.11 13.06
N ARG A 201 -7.46 -12.49 13.30
CA ARG A 201 -6.95 -12.67 14.68
C ARG A 201 -7.00 -11.36 15.47
N ALA A 202 -6.61 -10.25 14.88
CA ALA A 202 -6.67 -8.93 15.51
C ALA A 202 -8.11 -8.52 15.82
N ARG A 203 -9.07 -8.82 14.92
CA ARG A 203 -10.50 -8.54 15.13
C ARG A 203 -11.06 -9.31 16.33
N VAL A 204 -10.77 -10.60 16.45
CA VAL A 204 -11.19 -11.41 17.62
C VAL A 204 -10.67 -10.78 18.91
N LEU A 205 -9.40 -10.40 18.97
CA LEU A 205 -8.85 -9.72 20.15
C LEU A 205 -9.53 -8.36 20.40
N ALA A 206 -9.82 -7.61 19.36
CA ALA A 206 -10.53 -6.33 19.47
C ALA A 206 -11.95 -6.49 20.05
N GLU A 207 -12.66 -7.55 19.65
CA GLU A 207 -13.96 -7.92 20.20
C GLU A 207 -13.86 -8.33 21.68
N GLU A 208 -12.87 -9.13 22.04
CA GLU A 208 -12.61 -9.53 23.43
C GLU A 208 -12.22 -8.36 24.34
N ILE A 209 -11.53 -7.34 23.78
CA ILE A 209 -11.21 -6.09 24.48
C ILE A 209 -12.47 -5.22 24.61
N GLY A 210 -13.45 -5.38 23.71
CA GLY A 210 -14.65 -4.54 23.63
C GLY A 210 -14.37 -3.13 23.07
N ASN A 211 -13.26 -2.94 22.34
CA ASN A 211 -12.91 -1.65 21.80
C ASN A 211 -13.45 -1.49 20.37
N LYS A 212 -14.53 -0.74 20.24
CA LYS A 212 -15.22 -0.49 18.95
C LYS A 212 -14.28 0.13 17.90
N TRP A 213 -13.35 1.00 18.32
CA TRP A 213 -12.39 1.62 17.39
C TRP A 213 -11.46 0.57 16.74
N TYR A 214 -10.95 -0.40 17.52
CA TYR A 214 -10.11 -1.48 17.00
C TYR A 214 -10.90 -2.38 16.04
N ILE A 215 -12.15 -2.70 16.39
CA ILE A 215 -13.03 -3.53 15.55
C ILE A 215 -13.30 -2.83 14.21
N GLY A 216 -13.67 -1.54 14.24
CA GLY A 216 -13.91 -0.74 13.05
C GLY A 216 -12.68 -0.67 12.15
N ASN A 217 -11.47 -0.47 12.72
CA ASN A 217 -10.24 -0.47 11.94
C ASN A 217 -9.93 -1.82 11.29
N CYS A 218 -10.18 -2.95 11.98
CA CYS A 218 -10.03 -4.26 11.35
C CYS A 218 -10.93 -4.40 10.12
N TYR A 219 -12.20 -4.04 10.23
CA TYR A 219 -13.12 -4.06 9.09
C TYR A 219 -12.69 -3.12 7.97
N PHE A 220 -12.21 -1.92 8.30
CA PHE A 220 -11.72 -0.95 7.33
C PHE A 220 -10.57 -1.51 6.49
N TYR A 221 -9.56 -2.08 7.14
CA TYR A 221 -8.41 -2.67 6.44
C TYR A 221 -8.77 -3.96 5.70
N MET A 222 -9.65 -4.81 6.25
CA MET A 222 -10.15 -5.98 5.55
C MET A 222 -10.91 -5.59 4.28
N ALA A 223 -11.73 -4.55 4.33
CA ALA A 223 -12.43 -4.01 3.18
C ALA A 223 -11.45 -3.55 2.08
N GLY A 224 -10.36 -2.85 2.47
CA GLY A 224 -9.29 -2.48 1.55
C GLY A 224 -8.65 -3.68 0.86
N LEU A 225 -8.37 -4.76 1.58
CA LEU A 225 -7.81 -5.99 0.99
C LEU A 225 -8.79 -6.69 0.05
N HIS A 226 -10.08 -6.75 0.40
CA HIS A 226 -11.11 -7.29 -0.49
C HIS A 226 -11.27 -6.44 -1.76
N LYS A 227 -11.17 -5.09 -1.63
CA LYS A 227 -11.14 -4.18 -2.78
C LYS A 227 -9.97 -4.52 -3.72
N ILE A 228 -8.76 -4.70 -3.18
CA ILE A 228 -7.57 -5.05 -3.96
C ILE A 228 -7.73 -6.41 -4.68
N LYS A 229 -8.40 -7.37 -4.05
CA LYS A 229 -8.72 -8.67 -4.67
C LYS A 229 -9.83 -8.61 -5.72
N GLY A 230 -10.48 -7.46 -5.90
CA GLY A 230 -11.65 -7.31 -6.76
C GLY A 230 -12.95 -7.88 -6.18
N GLU A 231 -12.96 -8.23 -4.90
CA GLU A 231 -14.12 -8.73 -4.17
C GLU A 231 -14.97 -7.55 -3.66
N LEU A 232 -15.44 -6.70 -4.60
CA LEU A 232 -16.02 -5.38 -4.31
C LEU A 232 -17.29 -5.44 -3.45
N VAL A 233 -18.10 -6.49 -3.61
CA VAL A 233 -19.32 -6.68 -2.80
C VAL A 233 -18.96 -6.92 -1.33
N GLN A 234 -17.96 -7.75 -1.08
CA GLN A 234 -17.49 -8.01 0.28
C GLN A 234 -16.85 -6.78 0.90
N SER A 235 -16.10 -6.00 0.10
CA SER A 235 -15.52 -4.74 0.54
C SER A 235 -16.59 -3.74 1.01
N ILE A 236 -17.67 -3.55 0.24
CA ILE A 236 -18.79 -2.67 0.62
C ILE A 236 -19.43 -3.13 1.92
N LYS A 237 -19.74 -4.44 2.05
CA LYS A 237 -20.34 -4.97 3.27
C LYS A 237 -19.51 -4.69 4.52
N LEU A 238 -18.18 -4.81 4.43
CA LEU A 238 -17.28 -4.50 5.53
C LEU A 238 -17.21 -2.99 5.81
N LEU A 239 -17.25 -2.14 4.78
CA LEU A 239 -17.29 -0.69 4.94
C LEU A 239 -18.61 -0.21 5.58
N GLU A 240 -19.75 -0.84 5.27
CA GLU A 240 -21.03 -0.56 5.93
C GLU A 240 -20.98 -0.91 7.42
N GLN A 241 -20.38 -2.04 7.79
CA GLN A 241 -20.13 -2.39 9.20
C GLN A 241 -19.21 -1.37 9.87
N CYS A 242 -18.16 -0.95 9.18
CA CYS A 242 -17.21 0.06 9.61
C CYS A 242 -17.92 1.40 9.87
N LEU A 243 -18.76 1.83 8.93
CA LEU A 243 -19.53 3.08 9.01
C LEU A 243 -20.46 3.08 10.23
N THR A 244 -21.18 1.96 10.46
CA THR A 244 -22.04 1.79 11.64
C THR A 244 -21.24 1.95 12.93
N ILE A 245 -20.10 1.26 13.04
CA ILE A 245 -19.26 1.29 14.26
C ILE A 245 -18.73 2.70 14.53
N PHE A 246 -18.20 3.38 13.49
CA PHE A 246 -17.62 4.71 13.66
C PHE A 246 -18.67 5.80 13.91
N ASN A 247 -19.89 5.63 13.39
CA ASN A 247 -21.03 6.47 13.78
C ASN A 247 -21.41 6.27 15.25
N ASP A 248 -21.49 5.02 15.72
CA ASP A 248 -21.82 4.67 17.11
C ASP A 248 -20.86 5.30 18.12
N ILE A 249 -19.57 5.44 17.77
CA ILE A 249 -18.56 6.07 18.62
C ILE A 249 -18.34 7.54 18.29
N ASN A 250 -19.17 8.12 17.42
CA ASN A 250 -19.11 9.52 16.98
C ASN A 250 -17.74 9.95 16.43
N ASN A 251 -17.04 9.04 15.74
CA ASN A 251 -15.73 9.33 15.16
C ASN A 251 -15.89 9.86 13.72
N LYS A 252 -16.21 11.14 13.60
CA LYS A 252 -16.45 11.82 12.31
C LYS A 252 -15.30 11.64 11.30
N ARG A 253 -14.05 11.61 11.79
CA ARG A 253 -12.87 11.40 10.94
C ARG A 253 -12.92 10.06 10.25
N MET A 254 -13.11 8.97 11.01
CA MET A 254 -13.16 7.61 10.46
C MET A 254 -14.43 7.36 9.63
N VAL A 255 -15.54 8.05 9.96
CA VAL A 255 -16.75 8.07 9.11
C VAL A 255 -16.41 8.63 7.73
N ALA A 256 -15.72 9.78 7.67
CA ALA A 256 -15.30 10.38 6.42
C ALA A 256 -14.31 9.51 5.63
N ASP A 257 -13.34 8.85 6.31
CA ASP A 257 -12.40 7.91 5.68
C ASP A 257 -13.15 6.69 5.10
N THR A 258 -14.14 6.19 5.83
CA THR A 258 -14.97 5.04 5.39
C THR A 258 -15.81 5.42 4.17
N LEU A 259 -16.47 6.57 4.20
CA LEU A 259 -17.26 7.09 3.07
C LEU A 259 -16.37 7.32 1.83
N ASN A 260 -15.17 7.88 2.02
CA ASN A 260 -14.20 8.04 0.94
C ASN A 260 -13.82 6.69 0.31
N SER A 261 -13.56 5.67 1.13
CA SER A 261 -13.27 4.32 0.66
C SER A 261 -14.47 3.66 -0.04
N MET A 262 -15.71 3.89 0.45
CA MET A 262 -16.93 3.43 -0.23
C MET A 262 -17.07 4.10 -1.59
N GLY A 263 -16.82 5.40 -1.69
CA GLY A 263 -16.84 6.13 -2.96
C GLY A 263 -15.89 5.51 -3.99
N GLU A 264 -14.67 5.15 -3.60
CA GLU A 264 -13.73 4.47 -4.47
C GLU A 264 -14.22 3.08 -4.92
N VAL A 265 -14.83 2.29 -4.02
CA VAL A 265 -15.35 0.96 -4.37
C VAL A 265 -16.56 1.08 -5.30
N TYR A 266 -17.48 2.02 -5.07
CA TYR A 266 -18.61 2.28 -5.96
C TYR A 266 -18.14 2.77 -7.34
N ARG A 267 -17.12 3.64 -7.39
CA ARG A 267 -16.49 4.04 -8.66
C ARG A 267 -15.97 2.82 -9.44
N GLN A 268 -15.26 1.89 -8.79
CA GLN A 268 -14.76 0.66 -9.42
C GLN A 268 -15.88 -0.25 -9.92
N ARG A 269 -17.06 -0.20 -9.32
CA ARG A 269 -18.26 -0.92 -9.78
C ARG A 269 -18.99 -0.21 -10.91
N GLY A 270 -18.61 1.01 -11.25
CA GLY A 270 -19.31 1.86 -12.22
C GLY A 270 -20.55 2.55 -11.66
N GLU A 271 -20.78 2.47 -10.34
CA GLU A 271 -21.92 3.10 -9.65
C GLU A 271 -21.58 4.56 -9.27
N LEU A 272 -21.39 5.40 -10.31
CA LEU A 272 -20.83 6.74 -10.14
C LEU A 272 -21.70 7.67 -9.28
N ASP A 273 -23.03 7.52 -9.31
CA ASP A 273 -23.93 8.33 -8.49
C ASP A 273 -23.76 8.03 -7.00
N ARG A 274 -23.67 6.75 -6.63
CA ARG A 274 -23.40 6.36 -5.24
C ARG A 274 -22.00 6.77 -4.78
N ALA A 275 -21.03 6.69 -5.67
CA ALA A 275 -19.67 7.15 -5.40
C ALA A 275 -19.65 8.65 -5.07
N LEU A 276 -20.38 9.44 -5.86
CA LEU A 276 -20.51 10.88 -5.65
C LEU A 276 -21.18 11.20 -4.32
N GLU A 277 -22.32 10.55 -4.01
CA GLU A 277 -23.03 10.72 -2.74
C GLU A 277 -22.13 10.43 -1.52
N CYS A 278 -21.39 9.34 -1.53
CA CYS A 278 -20.46 9.02 -0.45
C CYS A 278 -19.38 10.07 -0.27
N LEU A 279 -18.80 10.56 -1.37
CA LEU A 279 -17.73 11.57 -1.31
C LEU A 279 -18.24 12.96 -0.92
N GLU A 280 -19.44 13.35 -1.31
CA GLU A 280 -20.07 14.60 -0.87
C GLU A 280 -20.33 14.59 0.64
N GLN A 281 -20.81 13.46 1.18
CA GLN A 281 -20.95 13.29 2.63
C GLN A 281 -19.59 13.33 3.33
N ALA A 282 -18.56 12.67 2.78
CA ALA A 282 -17.20 12.74 3.31
C ALA A 282 -16.67 14.18 3.30
N LEU A 283 -16.89 14.92 2.21
CA LEU A 283 -16.48 16.31 2.08
C LEU A 283 -17.12 17.21 3.14
N ALA A 284 -18.44 17.05 3.39
CA ALA A 284 -19.15 17.80 4.42
C ALA A 284 -18.51 17.60 5.80
N LEU A 285 -18.23 16.33 6.16
CA LEU A 285 -17.55 16.00 7.43
C LEU A 285 -16.12 16.56 7.52
N ARG A 286 -15.39 16.59 6.40
CA ARG A 286 -14.05 17.19 6.36
C ARG A 286 -14.07 18.71 6.54
N TYR A 287 -15.11 19.38 6.02
CA TYR A 287 -15.31 20.82 6.27
C TYR A 287 -15.59 21.12 7.74
N GLU A 288 -16.39 20.30 8.41
CA GLU A 288 -16.60 20.43 9.85
C GLU A 288 -15.29 20.23 10.65
N GLY A 289 -14.41 19.33 10.20
CA GLY A 289 -13.10 19.07 10.80
C GLY A 289 -12.06 20.17 10.57
N GLY A 290 -12.28 21.03 9.56
CA GLY A 290 -11.49 22.24 9.30
C GLY A 290 -10.07 22.03 8.77
N ASN A 291 -9.61 20.79 8.54
CA ASN A 291 -8.26 20.51 8.02
C ASN A 291 -8.21 20.64 6.48
N PRO A 292 -7.53 21.66 5.93
CA PRO A 292 -7.49 21.89 4.48
C PRO A 292 -6.89 20.72 3.69
N ARG A 293 -5.88 20.01 4.24
CA ARG A 293 -5.26 18.87 3.58
C ARG A 293 -6.25 17.70 3.41
N ASP A 294 -7.04 17.41 4.44
CA ASP A 294 -8.05 16.35 4.39
C ASP A 294 -9.17 16.67 3.38
N ILE A 295 -9.51 17.96 3.24
CA ILE A 295 -10.48 18.44 2.26
C ILE A 295 -9.96 18.23 0.83
N THR A 296 -8.69 18.56 0.56
CA THR A 296 -8.10 18.39 -0.78
C THR A 296 -8.07 16.92 -1.23
N ILE A 297 -7.87 15.97 -0.31
CA ILE A 297 -7.90 14.53 -0.63
C ILE A 297 -9.28 14.08 -1.13
N VAL A 298 -10.35 14.59 -0.54
CA VAL A 298 -11.72 14.25 -0.98
C VAL A 298 -12.06 14.98 -2.28
N LEU A 299 -11.63 16.24 -2.43
CA LEU A 299 -11.82 16.99 -3.68
C LEU A 299 -11.13 16.30 -4.88
N ASP A 300 -9.93 15.75 -4.69
CA ASP A 300 -9.23 14.95 -5.71
C ASP A 300 -10.12 13.83 -6.25
N LYS A 301 -10.74 13.05 -5.36
CA LYS A 301 -11.61 11.93 -5.75
C LYS A 301 -12.91 12.40 -6.39
N LEU A 302 -13.53 13.45 -5.87
CA LEU A 302 -14.73 14.06 -6.46
C LEU A 302 -14.51 14.53 -7.89
N ILE A 303 -13.42 15.27 -8.12
CA ILE A 303 -13.06 15.76 -9.46
C ILE A 303 -12.95 14.59 -10.44
N GLN A 304 -12.26 13.51 -10.04
CA GLN A 304 -12.09 12.35 -10.89
C GLN A 304 -13.40 11.64 -11.21
N ILE A 305 -14.32 11.47 -10.24
CA ILE A 305 -15.62 10.85 -10.47
C ILE A 305 -16.49 11.71 -11.39
N LEU A 306 -16.46 13.03 -11.23
CA LEU A 306 -17.21 13.95 -12.09
C LEU A 306 -16.68 13.94 -13.53
N ILE A 307 -15.35 13.85 -13.72
CA ILE A 307 -14.75 13.66 -15.03
C ILE A 307 -15.21 12.34 -15.67
N ASP A 308 -15.27 11.26 -14.89
CA ASP A 308 -15.73 9.94 -15.35
C ASP A 308 -17.22 9.95 -15.70
N LYS A 309 -18.02 10.70 -14.95
CA LYS A 309 -19.45 10.90 -15.19
C LYS A 309 -19.72 11.83 -16.38
N GLY A 310 -18.73 12.62 -16.79
CA GLY A 310 -18.86 13.62 -17.86
C GLY A 310 -19.37 14.99 -17.40
N ASP A 311 -19.53 15.18 -16.08
CA ASP A 311 -19.91 16.49 -15.52
C ASP A 311 -18.66 17.37 -15.35
N LEU A 312 -18.20 17.89 -16.49
CA LEU A 312 -16.97 18.68 -16.55
C LEU A 312 -17.13 20.06 -15.92
N GLU A 313 -18.35 20.56 -15.82
CA GLU A 313 -18.63 21.88 -15.23
C GLU A 313 -18.45 21.80 -13.70
N GLN A 314 -19.07 20.84 -13.06
CA GLN A 314 -18.92 20.64 -11.62
C GLN A 314 -17.47 20.23 -11.26
N ALA A 315 -16.82 19.41 -12.09
CA ALA A 315 -15.41 19.08 -11.93
C ALA A 315 -14.51 20.33 -11.94
N GLN A 316 -14.80 21.29 -12.85
CA GLN A 316 -14.07 22.57 -12.93
C GLN A 316 -14.27 23.42 -11.68
N GLN A 317 -15.49 23.46 -11.10
CA GLN A 317 -15.78 24.20 -9.86
C GLN A 317 -14.98 23.62 -8.67
N TYR A 318 -14.97 22.30 -8.50
CA TYR A 318 -14.17 21.65 -7.46
C TYR A 318 -12.66 21.81 -7.70
N LEU A 319 -12.20 21.78 -8.94
CA LEU A 319 -10.79 22.03 -9.27
C LEU A 319 -10.36 23.45 -8.88
N HIS A 320 -11.24 24.46 -9.10
CA HIS A 320 -10.98 25.83 -8.67
C HIS A 320 -10.86 25.92 -7.13
N ARG A 321 -11.75 25.24 -6.41
CA ARG A 321 -11.71 25.19 -4.94
C ARG A 321 -10.47 24.47 -4.42
N TYR A 322 -10.08 23.37 -5.09
CA TYR A 322 -8.82 22.69 -4.79
C TYR A 322 -7.64 23.64 -4.91
N LYS A 323 -7.57 24.40 -6.00
CA LYS A 323 -6.50 25.39 -6.22
C LYS A 323 -6.39 26.41 -5.10
N GLN A 324 -7.51 26.97 -4.64
CA GLN A 324 -7.53 27.94 -3.55
C GLN A 324 -6.91 27.38 -2.26
N LEU A 325 -7.23 26.12 -1.92
CA LEU A 325 -6.67 25.47 -0.74
C LEU A 325 -5.19 25.12 -0.94
N ASN A 326 -4.81 24.67 -2.12
CA ASN A 326 -3.43 24.35 -2.45
C ASN A 326 -2.52 25.59 -2.38
N ASP A 327 -2.98 26.73 -2.90
CA ASP A 327 -2.25 28.01 -2.84
C ASP A 327 -1.99 28.48 -1.39
N GLN A 328 -2.89 28.13 -0.45
CA GLN A 328 -2.72 28.40 0.99
C GLN A 328 -1.72 27.44 1.65
N LEU A 329 -1.79 26.14 1.32
CA LEU A 329 -0.99 25.08 1.93
C LEU A 329 0.45 25.07 1.45
N LYS A 330 0.71 25.50 0.20
CA LYS A 330 2.02 25.49 -0.47
C LYS A 330 2.71 24.10 -0.41
N ASP A 331 1.91 23.06 -0.43
CA ASP A 331 2.36 21.67 -0.38
C ASP A 331 2.66 21.17 -1.80
N LYS A 332 3.88 20.70 -2.03
CA LYS A 332 4.32 20.27 -3.37
C LYS A 332 3.56 19.04 -3.87
N GLU A 333 3.29 18.06 -3.00
CA GLU A 333 2.54 16.86 -3.36
C GLU A 333 1.09 17.22 -3.78
N LEU A 334 0.42 18.06 -3.00
CA LEU A 334 -0.93 18.54 -3.34
C LEU A 334 -0.94 19.34 -4.64
N ASN A 335 0.13 20.10 -4.92
CA ASN A 335 0.25 20.82 -6.19
C ASN A 335 0.36 19.87 -7.39
N LEU A 336 1.11 18.80 -7.28
CA LEU A 336 1.21 17.78 -8.32
C LEU A 336 -0.14 17.06 -8.53
N MET A 337 -0.88 16.77 -7.46
CA MET A 337 -2.24 16.21 -7.54
C MET A 337 -3.22 17.20 -8.21
N TYR A 338 -3.12 18.49 -7.91
CA TYR A 338 -3.89 19.54 -8.59
C TYR A 338 -3.58 19.57 -10.10
N LEU A 339 -2.30 19.55 -10.46
CA LEU A 339 -1.87 19.55 -11.86
C LEU A 339 -2.39 18.30 -12.60
N LEU A 340 -2.33 17.14 -11.94
CA LEU A 340 -2.90 15.91 -12.51
C LEU A 340 -4.39 16.05 -12.78
N ASN A 341 -5.19 16.51 -11.81
CA ASN A 341 -6.62 16.71 -12.01
C ASN A 341 -6.94 17.74 -13.13
N LYS A 342 -6.12 18.81 -13.23
CA LYS A 342 -6.20 19.78 -14.31
C LYS A 342 -5.95 19.11 -15.66
N ALA A 343 -4.92 18.28 -15.77
CA ALA A 343 -4.61 17.55 -17.00
C ALA A 343 -5.74 16.58 -17.39
N LEU A 344 -6.29 15.84 -16.40
CA LEU A 344 -7.41 14.92 -16.63
C LEU A 344 -8.65 15.66 -17.19
N LEU A 345 -8.93 16.83 -16.67
CA LEU A 345 -10.05 17.66 -17.16
C LEU A 345 -9.78 18.22 -18.56
N LEU A 346 -8.58 18.73 -18.81
CA LEU A 346 -8.16 19.26 -20.11
C LEU A 346 -8.18 18.18 -21.21
N LYS A 347 -7.78 16.96 -20.88
CA LYS A 347 -7.79 15.80 -21.78
C LYS A 347 -9.18 15.51 -22.35
N LYS A 348 -10.24 15.73 -21.58
CA LYS A 348 -11.64 15.54 -22.05
C LYS A 348 -12.11 16.59 -23.04
N SER A 349 -11.32 17.62 -23.32
CA SER A 349 -11.70 18.68 -24.26
C SER A 349 -11.54 18.22 -25.71
N SER A 350 -12.48 18.59 -26.56
CA SER A 350 -12.37 18.42 -28.02
C SER A 350 -11.32 19.34 -28.67
N ARG A 351 -10.85 20.37 -27.97
CA ARG A 351 -9.88 21.34 -28.50
C ARG A 351 -8.46 20.79 -28.40
N THR A 352 -7.77 20.63 -29.52
CA THR A 352 -6.37 20.14 -29.62
C THR A 352 -5.43 20.90 -28.70
N ARG A 353 -5.52 22.24 -28.64
CA ARG A 353 -4.68 23.05 -27.74
C ARG A 353 -4.80 22.65 -26.27
N LYS A 354 -5.99 22.27 -25.79
CA LYS A 354 -6.19 21.84 -24.41
C LYS A 354 -5.64 20.44 -24.16
N ARG A 355 -5.68 19.56 -25.16
CA ARG A 355 -5.05 18.24 -25.07
C ARG A 355 -3.53 18.36 -25.04
N ALA A 356 -2.93 19.24 -25.86
CA ALA A 356 -1.50 19.52 -25.81
C ALA A 356 -1.07 20.11 -24.44
N GLU A 357 -1.87 21.00 -23.84
CA GLU A 357 -1.63 21.49 -22.48
C GLU A 357 -1.70 20.35 -21.45
N ALA A 358 -2.62 19.39 -21.61
CA ALA A 358 -2.70 18.22 -20.73
C ALA A 358 -1.47 17.33 -20.87
N GLU A 359 -0.97 17.13 -22.08
CA GLU A 359 0.24 16.36 -22.38
C GLU A 359 1.48 16.99 -21.72
N GLU A 360 1.64 18.30 -21.85
CA GLU A 360 2.71 19.07 -21.23
C GLU A 360 2.70 18.91 -19.69
N ILE A 361 1.53 19.04 -19.07
CA ILE A 361 1.39 18.86 -17.61
C ILE A 361 1.70 17.42 -17.19
N LEU A 362 1.23 16.42 -17.93
CA LEU A 362 1.51 15.01 -17.60
C LEU A 362 3.01 14.71 -17.72
N THR A 363 3.67 15.25 -18.74
CA THR A 363 5.12 15.12 -18.92
C THR A 363 5.86 15.81 -17.78
N GLN A 364 5.46 17.01 -17.38
CA GLN A 364 6.03 17.70 -16.21
C GLN A 364 5.93 16.86 -14.93
N ILE A 365 4.79 16.21 -14.68
CA ILE A 365 4.62 15.31 -13.51
C ILE A 365 5.58 14.13 -13.59
N LEU A 366 5.82 13.59 -14.78
CA LEU A 366 6.73 12.46 -14.98
C LEU A 366 8.22 12.82 -14.79
N GLU A 367 8.59 14.07 -14.97
CA GLU A 367 9.94 14.58 -14.81
C GLU A 367 10.23 15.09 -13.39
N ASP A 368 9.20 15.31 -12.57
CA ASP A 368 9.35 15.81 -11.22
C ASP A 368 9.84 14.71 -10.27
N GLU A 369 11.00 14.94 -9.61
CA GLU A 369 11.64 13.98 -8.69
C GLU A 369 10.81 13.70 -7.42
N ASP A 370 9.95 14.63 -7.01
CA ASP A 370 9.07 14.47 -5.85
C ASP A 370 7.73 13.80 -6.19
N SER A 371 7.51 13.46 -7.47
CA SER A 371 6.32 12.72 -7.88
C SER A 371 6.31 11.34 -7.22
N ASN A 372 5.28 11.11 -6.41
CA ASN A 372 5.07 9.80 -5.84
C ASN A 372 4.64 8.79 -6.92
N PHE A 373 4.78 7.51 -6.57
CA PHE A 373 4.48 6.40 -7.47
C PHE A 373 3.07 6.47 -8.08
N GLU A 374 2.05 6.83 -7.32
CA GLU A 374 0.66 6.88 -7.76
C GLU A 374 0.44 7.98 -8.82
N LEU A 375 1.08 9.13 -8.62
CA LEU A 375 1.06 10.24 -9.58
C LEU A 375 1.76 9.85 -10.88
N ILE A 376 2.95 9.26 -10.79
CA ILE A 376 3.71 8.80 -11.97
C ILE A 376 2.89 7.80 -12.77
N LEU A 377 2.32 6.79 -12.11
CA LEU A 377 1.52 5.77 -12.78
C LEU A 377 0.31 6.36 -13.49
N THR A 378 -0.38 7.29 -12.82
CA THR A 378 -1.56 7.95 -13.39
C THR A 378 -1.18 8.85 -14.55
N ALA A 379 -0.08 9.59 -14.44
CA ALA A 379 0.41 10.43 -15.52
C ALA A 379 0.81 9.58 -16.75
N LEU A 380 1.55 8.48 -16.55
CA LEU A 380 1.93 7.56 -17.62
C LEU A 380 0.72 6.99 -18.36
N THR A 381 -0.26 6.48 -17.61
CA THR A 381 -1.45 5.86 -18.22
C THR A 381 -2.27 6.88 -19.01
N ASN A 382 -2.43 8.11 -18.48
CA ASN A 382 -3.18 9.16 -19.16
C ASN A 382 -2.42 9.76 -20.35
N LEU A 383 -1.11 9.82 -20.31
CA LEU A 383 -0.28 10.23 -21.44
C LEU A 383 -0.37 9.19 -22.56
N CYS A 384 -0.31 7.91 -22.26
CA CYS A 384 -0.56 6.84 -23.23
C CYS A 384 -1.95 7.00 -23.90
N GLU A 385 -3.00 7.31 -23.13
CA GLU A 385 -4.34 7.52 -23.69
C GLU A 385 -4.41 8.71 -24.65
N LEU A 386 -3.72 9.82 -24.33
CA LEU A 386 -3.62 10.96 -25.24
C LEU A 386 -2.92 10.59 -26.53
N LEU A 387 -1.76 9.96 -26.45
CA LEU A 387 -0.98 9.52 -27.62
C LEU A 387 -1.75 8.50 -28.49
N PHE A 388 -2.53 7.58 -27.87
CA PHE A 388 -3.39 6.70 -28.65
C PHE A 388 -4.53 7.45 -29.35
N THR A 389 -5.07 8.49 -28.73
CA THR A 389 -6.07 9.36 -29.37
C THR A 389 -5.46 10.07 -30.56
N ASP A 390 -4.23 10.57 -30.43
CA ASP A 390 -3.53 11.24 -31.52
C ASP A 390 -3.15 10.25 -32.64
N LEU A 391 -2.67 9.04 -32.31
CA LEU A 391 -2.45 7.97 -33.27
C LEU A 391 -3.71 7.65 -34.10
N ARG A 392 -4.88 7.63 -33.45
CA ARG A 392 -6.17 7.38 -34.12
C ARG A 392 -6.56 8.53 -35.04
N MET A 393 -6.31 9.77 -34.63
CA MET A 393 -6.68 10.97 -35.40
C MET A 393 -5.75 11.23 -36.58
N THR A 394 -4.47 10.96 -36.43
CA THR A 394 -3.41 11.28 -37.40
C THR A 394 -3.02 10.10 -38.29
N ASN A 395 -3.26 8.87 -37.84
CA ASN A 395 -2.74 7.64 -38.45
C ASN A 395 -1.19 7.62 -38.51
N ASP A 396 -0.53 8.45 -37.72
CA ASP A 396 0.93 8.58 -37.70
C ASP A 396 1.56 7.49 -36.83
N LEU A 397 2.35 6.63 -37.47
CA LEU A 397 3.03 5.53 -36.81
C LEU A 397 4.18 5.99 -35.91
N GLU A 398 4.71 7.21 -36.09
CA GLU A 398 5.78 7.75 -35.24
C GLU A 398 5.31 7.88 -33.78
N VAL A 399 4.02 8.11 -33.55
CA VAL A 399 3.41 8.14 -32.21
C VAL A 399 3.62 6.83 -31.44
N LEU A 400 3.73 5.68 -32.12
CA LEU A 400 4.04 4.40 -31.46
C LEU A 400 5.46 4.39 -30.85
N GLU A 401 6.40 5.15 -31.44
CA GLU A 401 7.74 5.29 -30.90
C GLU A 401 7.75 6.09 -29.60
N GLU A 402 6.81 7.02 -29.42
CA GLU A 402 6.63 7.79 -28.20
C GLU A 402 5.95 6.95 -27.10
N ILE A 403 5.02 6.07 -27.46
CA ILE A 403 4.29 5.21 -26.52
C ILE A 403 5.20 4.12 -25.93
N ASN A 404 6.09 3.54 -26.72
CA ASN A 404 6.93 2.41 -26.29
C ASN A 404 7.79 2.73 -25.05
N PRO A 405 8.49 3.87 -24.92
CA PRO A 405 9.23 4.24 -23.72
C PRO A 405 8.34 4.35 -22.48
N LEU A 406 7.11 4.85 -22.60
CA LEU A 406 6.18 4.96 -21.49
C LEU A 406 5.79 3.57 -20.96
N ILE A 407 5.57 2.62 -21.85
CA ILE A 407 5.27 1.23 -21.47
C ILE A 407 6.48 0.54 -20.83
N VAL A 408 7.67 0.78 -21.34
CA VAL A 408 8.91 0.28 -20.71
C VAL A 408 9.03 0.84 -19.29
N ARG A 409 8.72 2.12 -19.10
CA ARG A 409 8.71 2.75 -17.77
C ARG A 409 7.62 2.17 -16.86
N LEU A 410 6.43 1.85 -17.39
CA LEU A 410 5.38 1.15 -16.63
C LEU A 410 5.85 -0.26 -16.18
N LEU A 411 6.56 -0.99 -17.03
CA LEU A 411 7.15 -2.28 -16.68
C LEU A 411 8.22 -2.15 -15.59
N ASP A 412 9.16 -1.23 -15.74
CA ASP A 412 10.21 -0.96 -14.75
C ASP A 412 9.58 -0.60 -13.39
N ILE A 413 8.56 0.24 -13.40
CA ILE A 413 7.79 0.58 -12.21
C ILE A 413 7.12 -0.66 -11.61
N ALA A 414 6.46 -1.47 -12.42
CA ALA A 414 5.80 -2.70 -11.97
C ALA A 414 6.80 -3.69 -11.34
N GLU A 415 7.98 -3.82 -11.92
CA GLU A 415 9.06 -4.68 -11.42
C GLU A 415 9.66 -4.15 -10.11
N LYS A 416 10.01 -2.86 -10.07
CA LYS A 416 10.60 -2.21 -8.88
C LYS A 416 9.66 -2.20 -7.68
N THR A 417 8.38 -2.00 -7.92
CA THR A 417 7.35 -1.99 -6.86
C THR A 417 6.81 -3.38 -6.57
N GLY A 418 7.10 -4.35 -7.44
CA GLY A 418 6.52 -5.69 -7.42
C GLY A 418 5.01 -5.69 -7.48
N SER A 419 4.41 -4.69 -8.11
CA SER A 419 2.97 -4.62 -8.29
C SER A 419 2.53 -5.55 -9.41
N TYR A 420 2.06 -6.72 -9.04
CA TYR A 420 1.56 -7.71 -10.00
C TYR A 420 0.33 -7.24 -10.78
N SER A 421 -0.45 -6.34 -10.18
CA SER A 421 -1.59 -5.72 -10.87
C SER A 421 -1.11 -4.84 -12.03
N ILE A 422 -0.17 -3.93 -11.77
CA ILE A 422 0.42 -3.08 -12.81
C ILE A 422 1.09 -3.93 -13.88
N LEU A 423 1.84 -4.96 -13.47
CA LEU A 423 2.53 -5.85 -14.40
C LEU A 423 1.55 -6.54 -15.35
N CYS A 424 0.45 -7.08 -14.83
CA CYS A 424 -0.60 -7.70 -15.64
C CYS A 424 -1.25 -6.70 -16.60
N GLU A 425 -1.59 -5.50 -16.12
CA GLU A 425 -2.20 -4.46 -16.94
C GLU A 425 -1.23 -3.97 -18.03
N THR A 426 0.05 -3.85 -17.71
CA THR A 426 1.07 -3.45 -18.69
C THR A 426 1.25 -4.54 -19.76
N TYR A 427 1.22 -5.82 -19.38
CA TYR A 427 1.24 -6.91 -20.36
C TYR A 427 0.00 -6.93 -21.25
N LEU A 428 -1.18 -6.61 -20.71
CA LEU A 428 -2.39 -6.44 -21.52
C LEU A 428 -2.21 -5.31 -22.55
N LEU A 429 -1.68 -4.18 -22.14
CA LEU A 429 -1.42 -3.05 -23.02
C LEU A 429 -0.40 -3.41 -24.11
N GLN A 430 0.71 -4.06 -23.72
CA GLN A 430 1.70 -4.55 -24.69
C GLN A 430 1.14 -5.60 -25.65
N ALA A 431 0.23 -6.45 -25.20
CA ALA A 431 -0.44 -7.41 -26.05
C ALA A 431 -1.25 -6.69 -27.15
N LYS A 432 -2.02 -5.69 -26.78
CA LYS A 432 -2.79 -4.89 -27.73
C LYS A 432 -1.89 -4.13 -28.73
N LEU A 433 -0.80 -3.51 -28.25
CA LEU A 433 0.19 -2.89 -29.15
C LEU A 433 0.84 -3.90 -30.10
N SER A 434 1.09 -5.10 -29.61
CA SER A 434 1.62 -6.17 -30.48
C SER A 434 0.64 -6.55 -31.59
N LEU A 435 -0.67 -6.49 -31.34
CA LEU A 435 -1.71 -6.69 -32.36
C LEU A 435 -1.72 -5.57 -33.40
N LEU A 436 -1.55 -4.31 -32.99
CA LEU A 436 -1.45 -3.19 -33.93
C LEU A 436 -0.29 -3.36 -34.91
N ASN A 437 0.80 -3.97 -34.46
CA ASN A 437 1.97 -4.33 -35.28
C ASN A 437 1.85 -5.71 -35.95
N PHE A 438 0.64 -6.31 -35.98
CA PHE A 438 0.38 -7.65 -36.52
C PHE A 438 1.22 -8.77 -35.89
N ASN A 439 1.74 -8.55 -34.69
CA ASN A 439 2.50 -9.58 -33.96
C ASN A 439 1.57 -10.38 -33.03
N ILE A 440 0.68 -11.14 -33.63
CA ILE A 440 -0.37 -11.92 -32.95
C ILE A 440 0.23 -12.91 -31.93
N LYS A 441 1.31 -13.57 -32.31
CA LYS A 441 2.00 -14.54 -31.42
C LYS A 441 2.55 -13.89 -30.15
N LYS A 442 3.15 -12.70 -30.28
CA LYS A 442 3.64 -11.94 -29.11
C LYS A 442 2.48 -11.49 -28.22
N ALA A 443 1.38 -11.03 -28.80
CA ALA A 443 0.19 -10.64 -28.04
C ALA A 443 -0.36 -11.80 -27.22
N GLN A 444 -0.52 -12.96 -27.82
CA GLN A 444 -0.99 -14.17 -27.13
C GLN A 444 -0.08 -14.59 -25.96
N ARG A 445 1.25 -14.54 -26.15
CA ARG A 445 2.22 -14.82 -25.08
C ARG A 445 2.06 -13.89 -23.88
N LEU A 446 1.94 -12.59 -24.15
CA LEU A 446 1.76 -11.58 -23.10
C LEU A 446 0.46 -11.78 -22.31
N LEU A 447 -0.63 -12.13 -22.99
CA LEU A 447 -1.90 -12.46 -22.33
C LEU A 447 -1.77 -13.70 -21.43
N ILE A 448 -1.09 -14.73 -21.89
CA ILE A 448 -0.84 -15.95 -21.09
C ILE A 448 0.01 -15.63 -19.87
N GLN A 449 1.07 -14.83 -20.01
CA GLN A 449 1.92 -14.39 -18.88
C GLN A 449 1.11 -13.60 -17.87
N ALA A 450 0.33 -12.62 -18.31
CA ALA A 450 -0.54 -11.83 -17.46
C ALA A 450 -1.55 -12.72 -16.69
N GLN A 451 -2.18 -13.69 -17.38
CA GLN A 451 -3.13 -14.63 -16.78
C GLN A 451 -2.49 -15.49 -15.68
N GLN A 452 -1.25 -15.96 -15.92
CA GLN A 452 -0.52 -16.75 -14.93
C GLN A 452 -0.23 -15.95 -13.66
N ILE A 453 0.21 -14.71 -13.81
CA ILE A 453 0.51 -13.83 -12.69
C ILE A 453 -0.79 -13.50 -11.92
N ALA A 454 -1.84 -13.11 -12.62
CA ALA A 454 -3.12 -12.78 -12.00
C ALA A 454 -3.71 -13.97 -11.21
N GLY A 455 -3.66 -15.18 -11.77
CA GLY A 455 -4.12 -16.40 -11.10
C GLY A 455 -3.27 -16.74 -9.87
N LYS A 456 -1.95 -16.62 -9.96
CA LYS A 456 -1.03 -16.95 -8.86
C LYS A 456 -1.22 -16.02 -7.65
N PHE A 457 -1.49 -14.75 -7.88
CA PHE A 457 -1.59 -13.75 -6.83
C PHE A 457 -3.04 -13.42 -6.42
N GLY A 458 -4.01 -14.21 -6.90
CA GLY A 458 -5.42 -14.08 -6.50
C GLY A 458 -6.07 -12.77 -6.98
N LEU A 459 -5.61 -12.21 -8.10
CA LEU A 459 -6.18 -11.03 -8.73
C LEU A 459 -7.40 -11.41 -9.57
N ASN A 460 -8.46 -11.89 -8.90
CA ASN A 460 -9.58 -12.58 -9.54
C ASN A 460 -10.30 -11.76 -10.62
N LEU A 461 -10.49 -10.46 -10.39
CA LEU A 461 -11.13 -9.57 -11.37
C LEU A 461 -10.26 -9.45 -12.63
N LEU A 462 -8.98 -9.20 -12.42
CA LEU A 462 -7.98 -9.05 -13.48
C LEU A 462 -7.77 -10.36 -14.26
N ALA A 463 -7.75 -11.50 -13.56
CA ALA A 463 -7.67 -12.82 -14.19
C ALA A 463 -8.85 -13.09 -15.12
N LYS A 464 -10.09 -12.78 -14.68
CA LYS A 464 -11.30 -12.90 -15.53
C LYS A 464 -11.20 -12.03 -16.78
N LYS A 465 -10.75 -10.81 -16.62
CA LYS A 465 -10.57 -9.85 -17.69
C LYS A 465 -9.54 -10.32 -18.72
N ILE A 466 -8.36 -10.78 -18.26
CA ILE A 466 -7.32 -11.30 -19.13
C ILE A 466 -7.81 -12.54 -19.89
N THR A 467 -8.59 -13.40 -19.24
CA THR A 467 -9.20 -14.57 -19.88
C THR A 467 -10.15 -14.14 -21.00
N ALA A 468 -11.02 -13.15 -20.73
CA ALA A 468 -11.94 -12.62 -21.74
C ALA A 468 -11.19 -12.01 -22.95
N GLU A 469 -10.13 -11.27 -22.72
CA GLU A 469 -9.28 -10.71 -23.79
C GLU A 469 -8.60 -11.79 -24.62
N ASN A 470 -8.12 -12.84 -23.98
CA ASN A 470 -7.49 -13.97 -24.69
C ASN A 470 -8.53 -14.76 -25.52
N GLU A 471 -9.74 -14.97 -25.00
CA GLU A 471 -10.83 -15.60 -25.73
C GLU A 471 -11.29 -14.73 -26.92
N ASP A 472 -11.36 -13.40 -26.74
CA ASP A 472 -11.71 -12.47 -27.83
C ASP A 472 -10.64 -12.49 -28.93
N LEU A 473 -9.36 -12.50 -28.56
CA LEU A 473 -8.27 -12.65 -29.52
C LEU A 473 -8.39 -13.95 -30.32
N LEU A 474 -8.65 -15.07 -29.65
CA LEU A 474 -8.79 -16.37 -30.32
C LEU A 474 -9.98 -16.40 -31.28
N LYS A 475 -11.10 -15.76 -30.91
CA LYS A 475 -12.28 -15.65 -31.80
C LYS A 475 -12.04 -14.75 -33.02
N LYS A 476 -11.10 -13.83 -32.93
CA LYS A 476 -10.81 -12.82 -33.98
C LYS A 476 -9.52 -13.10 -34.75
N LEU A 477 -8.89 -14.26 -34.60
CA LEU A 477 -7.63 -14.57 -35.26
C LEU A 477 -7.71 -14.40 -36.79
N ASP A 478 -8.76 -14.94 -37.41
CA ASP A 478 -8.96 -14.85 -38.86
C ASP A 478 -9.13 -13.38 -39.33
N LEU A 479 -9.77 -12.54 -38.50
CA LEU A 479 -9.89 -11.09 -38.80
C LEU A 479 -8.53 -10.40 -38.71
N TRP A 480 -7.71 -10.74 -37.73
CA TRP A 480 -6.36 -10.19 -37.60
C TRP A 480 -5.44 -10.62 -38.74
N GLU A 481 -5.53 -11.88 -39.18
CA GLU A 481 -4.78 -12.37 -40.34
C GLU A 481 -5.23 -11.64 -41.62
N LYS A 482 -6.54 -11.46 -41.82
CA LYS A 482 -7.08 -10.71 -42.94
C LYS A 482 -6.61 -9.25 -42.97
N LEU A 483 -6.65 -8.55 -41.80
CA LEU A 483 -6.14 -7.18 -41.69
C LEU A 483 -4.65 -7.09 -41.99
N LYS A 484 -3.88 -8.13 -41.61
CA LYS A 484 -2.46 -8.23 -41.93
C LYS A 484 -2.21 -8.39 -43.43
N GLU A 485 -2.96 -9.28 -44.10
CA GLU A 485 -2.85 -9.54 -45.53
C GLU A 485 -3.23 -8.28 -46.36
N THR A 486 -4.28 -7.59 -45.96
CA THR A 486 -4.73 -6.37 -46.63
C THR A 486 -3.92 -5.13 -46.28
N ARG A 487 -2.97 -5.23 -45.33
CA ARG A 487 -2.25 -4.06 -44.76
C ARG A 487 -3.22 -2.96 -44.31
N ALA A 488 -4.27 -3.36 -43.61
CA ALA A 488 -5.34 -2.50 -43.16
C ALA A 488 -4.83 -1.23 -42.45
N PRO A 489 -5.51 -0.08 -42.55
CA PRO A 489 -5.13 1.16 -41.86
C PRO A 489 -5.15 1.01 -40.35
N MET A 490 -4.51 1.93 -39.65
CA MET A 490 -4.36 1.89 -38.18
C MET A 490 -5.71 1.99 -37.47
N GLU A 491 -6.67 2.72 -38.01
CA GLU A 491 -8.03 2.87 -37.48
C GLU A 491 -8.71 1.51 -37.30
N ASP A 492 -8.71 0.66 -38.34
CA ASP A 492 -9.32 -0.68 -38.30
C ASP A 492 -8.62 -1.58 -37.26
N ARG A 493 -7.28 -1.41 -37.07
CA ARG A 493 -6.52 -2.18 -36.10
C ARG A 493 -6.83 -1.75 -34.68
N LEU A 494 -6.95 -0.43 -34.42
CA LEU A 494 -7.30 0.14 -33.13
C LEU A 494 -8.69 -0.30 -32.68
N ASP A 495 -9.67 -0.26 -33.62
CA ASP A 495 -11.04 -0.68 -33.35
C ASP A 495 -11.11 -2.18 -33.04
N LEU A 496 -10.40 -3.02 -33.80
CA LEU A 496 -10.38 -4.46 -33.52
C LEU A 496 -9.67 -4.80 -32.21
N ALA A 497 -8.62 -4.05 -31.82
CA ALA A 497 -7.88 -4.21 -30.57
C ALA A 497 -8.64 -3.68 -29.35
N ARG A 498 -9.67 -2.87 -29.50
CA ARG A 498 -10.40 -2.19 -28.41
C ARG A 498 -9.45 -1.50 -27.44
N LEU A 499 -8.51 -0.74 -27.98
CA LEU A 499 -7.44 -0.17 -27.18
C LEU A 499 -7.94 0.95 -26.26
N ASP A 500 -8.91 1.73 -26.72
CA ASP A 500 -9.49 2.84 -25.96
C ASP A 500 -10.18 2.35 -24.68
N GLU A 501 -10.99 1.28 -24.79
CA GLU A 501 -11.65 0.66 -23.62
C GLU A 501 -10.63 0.20 -22.57
N LYS A 502 -9.48 -0.28 -23.03
CA LYS A 502 -8.44 -0.82 -22.16
C LYS A 502 -7.70 0.24 -21.38
N ILE A 503 -7.39 1.35 -21.99
CA ILE A 503 -6.66 2.45 -21.34
C ILE A 503 -7.56 3.13 -20.29
N VAL A 504 -8.83 3.36 -20.63
CA VAL A 504 -9.82 3.84 -19.66
C VAL A 504 -9.88 2.92 -18.45
N GLU A 505 -9.85 1.62 -18.66
CA GLU A 505 -9.90 0.62 -17.61
C GLU A 505 -8.63 0.58 -16.72
N LEU A 506 -7.43 0.83 -17.30
CA LEU A 506 -6.18 1.04 -16.55
C LEU A 506 -6.30 2.22 -15.57
N VAL A 507 -6.91 3.30 -16.02
CA VAL A 507 -7.14 4.49 -15.20
C VAL A 507 -8.16 4.20 -14.08
N TYR A 508 -9.22 3.45 -14.36
CA TYR A 508 -10.23 3.07 -13.34
C TYR A 508 -9.71 2.12 -12.27
N ASN A 509 -8.82 1.19 -12.62
CA ASN A 509 -8.25 0.22 -11.68
C ASN A 509 -7.13 0.80 -10.81
N ARG A 510 -6.91 2.10 -10.85
CA ARG A 510 -5.90 2.85 -10.10
C ARG A 510 -5.83 2.51 -8.60
N ALA A 511 -6.95 2.29 -7.96
CA ALA A 511 -7.00 1.93 -6.54
C ALA A 511 -6.42 0.52 -6.22
N LEU A 512 -6.22 -0.31 -7.24
CA LEU A 512 -5.55 -1.62 -7.13
C LEU A 512 -4.01 -1.50 -7.22
N LEU A 513 -3.50 -0.32 -7.52
CA LEU A 513 -2.12 -0.07 -7.91
C LEU A 513 -1.24 0.46 -6.76
N THR A 514 -1.60 0.21 -5.51
CA THR A 514 -0.72 0.58 -4.39
C THR A 514 0.62 -0.14 -4.47
N PRO A 515 1.74 0.58 -4.38
CA PRO A 515 3.08 0.01 -4.51
C PRO A 515 3.36 -0.94 -3.35
N GLN A 516 3.67 -2.16 -3.69
CA GLN A 516 3.74 -3.19 -2.66
C GLN A 516 4.63 -4.34 -3.10
N VAL A 517 5.93 -4.20 -3.13
CA VAL A 517 6.78 -5.38 -2.96
C VAL A 517 8.26 -5.05 -2.90
N THR A 518 8.95 -5.71 -2.01
CA THR A 518 10.39 -5.71 -1.87
C THR A 518 11.08 -6.50 -3.01
N GLU A 519 12.30 -6.14 -3.31
CA GLU A 519 13.19 -6.82 -4.27
C GLU A 519 13.24 -8.35 -4.11
N GLU A 520 13.05 -8.86 -2.89
CA GLU A 520 13.03 -10.31 -2.60
C GLU A 520 11.97 -11.10 -3.37
N LYS A 521 10.78 -10.53 -3.65
CA LYS A 521 9.75 -11.30 -4.38
C LYS A 521 10.00 -11.36 -5.88
N VAL A 522 10.64 -10.33 -6.43
CA VAL A 522 11.14 -10.37 -7.81
C VAL A 522 12.27 -11.41 -7.92
N THR A 523 13.12 -11.48 -6.89
CA THR A 523 14.19 -12.49 -6.78
C THR A 523 13.63 -13.91 -6.60
N ILE A 524 12.59 -14.10 -5.77
CA ILE A 524 11.90 -15.40 -5.60
C ILE A 524 11.23 -15.87 -6.90
N LEU A 525 10.68 -14.97 -7.71
CA LEU A 525 10.18 -15.30 -9.05
C LEU A 525 11.31 -15.71 -10.02
N LYS A 526 12.52 -15.16 -9.81
CA LYS A 526 13.72 -15.60 -10.54
C LYS A 526 14.31 -16.91 -10.00
N GLU A 527 14.18 -17.16 -8.70
CA GLU A 527 14.70 -18.37 -8.05
C GLU A 527 13.84 -19.62 -8.28
N LYS A 528 12.51 -19.51 -8.36
CA LYS A 528 11.66 -20.62 -8.78
C LYS A 528 11.67 -20.72 -10.30
N LYS A 529 12.57 -21.52 -10.84
CA LYS A 529 12.64 -21.83 -12.27
C LYS A 529 11.37 -22.57 -12.69
N ILE A 530 10.37 -21.82 -13.15
CA ILE A 530 9.12 -22.37 -13.66
C ILE A 530 9.20 -22.41 -15.18
N CYS A 531 8.89 -23.54 -15.76
CA CYS A 531 8.84 -23.71 -17.21
C CYS A 531 7.75 -22.83 -17.83
N LEU A 532 8.11 -22.01 -18.80
CA LEU A 532 7.19 -21.11 -19.48
C LEU A 532 6.04 -21.83 -20.20
N VAL A 533 6.28 -23.09 -20.65
CA VAL A 533 5.30 -23.87 -21.42
C VAL A 533 4.38 -24.71 -20.54
N CYS A 534 4.94 -25.61 -19.70
CA CYS A 534 4.12 -26.57 -18.94
C CYS A 534 3.83 -26.14 -17.49
N ARG A 535 4.38 -25.00 -17.04
CA ARG A 535 4.21 -24.44 -15.69
C ARG A 535 4.76 -25.29 -14.54
N SER A 536 5.46 -26.37 -14.84
CA SER A 536 6.09 -27.19 -13.82
C SER A 536 7.33 -26.51 -13.26
N GLU A 537 7.63 -26.74 -11.97
CA GLU A 537 8.88 -26.30 -11.37
C GLU A 537 10.04 -27.06 -12.01
N VAL A 538 11.09 -26.35 -12.45
CA VAL A 538 12.24 -26.96 -13.13
C VAL A 538 13.27 -27.34 -12.08
N LEU A 539 13.28 -28.63 -11.72
CA LEU A 539 14.06 -29.15 -10.58
C LEU A 539 15.50 -29.54 -10.86
N ARG A 540 15.93 -29.72 -12.13
CA ARG A 540 17.26 -30.24 -12.45
C ARG A 540 18.00 -29.51 -13.58
N PHE A 541 17.50 -29.52 -14.79
CA PHE A 541 18.07 -28.84 -15.95
C PHE A 541 17.02 -27.89 -16.54
N SER A 542 17.45 -26.70 -16.85
CA SER A 542 16.61 -25.70 -17.52
C SER A 542 17.34 -25.18 -18.74
N TYR A 543 16.58 -24.84 -19.75
CA TYR A 543 17.04 -24.00 -20.85
C TYR A 543 16.62 -22.59 -20.54
N ILE A 544 17.59 -21.71 -20.40
CA ILE A 544 17.36 -20.30 -20.04
C ILE A 544 17.68 -19.47 -21.27
N CYS A 545 16.70 -18.74 -21.77
CA CYS A 545 16.92 -17.78 -22.84
C CYS A 545 17.64 -16.53 -22.29
N GLU A 546 18.34 -15.81 -23.15
CA GLU A 546 19.01 -14.54 -22.83
C GLU A 546 18.04 -13.49 -22.21
N CYS A 547 16.73 -13.58 -22.50
CA CYS A 547 15.70 -12.77 -21.86
C CYS A 547 15.29 -13.24 -20.45
N GLY A 548 15.90 -14.30 -19.91
CA GLY A 548 15.58 -14.88 -18.60
C GLY A 548 14.42 -15.88 -18.58
N ALA A 549 13.79 -16.19 -19.71
CA ALA A 549 12.71 -17.18 -19.78
C ALA A 549 13.26 -18.60 -19.57
N ASN A 550 12.61 -19.38 -18.67
CA ASN A 550 13.00 -20.74 -18.32
C ASN A 550 12.10 -21.78 -19.00
N TYR A 551 12.71 -22.88 -19.45
CA TYR A 551 12.03 -24.02 -20.05
C TYR A 551 12.53 -25.32 -19.41
N CYS A 552 11.62 -26.21 -19.03
CA CYS A 552 12.04 -27.55 -18.64
C CYS A 552 12.55 -28.34 -19.87
N GLU A 553 13.36 -29.36 -19.62
CA GLU A 553 13.97 -30.14 -20.68
C GLU A 553 12.94 -30.71 -21.68
N THR A 554 11.82 -31.23 -21.17
CA THR A 554 10.75 -31.80 -22.00
C THR A 554 10.12 -30.75 -22.93
N CYS A 555 9.83 -29.57 -22.41
CA CYS A 555 9.23 -28.52 -23.22
C CYS A 555 10.24 -27.89 -24.18
N ALA A 556 11.51 -27.72 -23.77
CA ALA A 556 12.55 -27.21 -24.64
C ALA A 556 12.80 -28.14 -25.83
N ARG A 557 12.75 -29.47 -25.63
CA ARG A 557 12.86 -30.47 -26.70
C ARG A 557 11.62 -30.53 -27.60
N ALA A 558 10.44 -30.14 -27.11
CA ALA A 558 9.22 -30.06 -27.91
C ALA A 558 9.14 -28.80 -28.77
N LEU A 559 9.81 -27.70 -28.38
CA LEU A 559 9.81 -26.43 -29.10
C LEU A 559 10.34 -26.53 -30.57
N PRO A 560 11.35 -27.34 -30.92
CA PRO A 560 11.79 -27.50 -32.30
C PRO A 560 10.69 -27.98 -33.24
N ASN A 561 9.76 -28.77 -32.73
CA ASN A 561 8.61 -29.25 -33.51
C ASN A 561 7.52 -28.20 -33.68
N LEU A 562 7.63 -27.06 -32.94
CA LEU A 562 6.69 -25.96 -33.01
C LEU A 562 7.33 -24.75 -33.71
N GLU A 563 8.36 -24.15 -33.16
CA GLU A 563 8.94 -22.90 -33.70
C GLU A 563 10.45 -22.74 -33.44
N ASN A 564 11.05 -23.54 -32.61
CA ASN A 564 12.46 -23.48 -32.17
C ASN A 564 12.94 -22.12 -31.63
N VAL A 565 12.07 -21.33 -31.09
CA VAL A 565 12.38 -19.98 -30.56
C VAL A 565 11.84 -19.81 -29.15
N CYS A 566 12.47 -18.89 -28.41
CA CYS A 566 11.96 -18.48 -27.11
C CYS A 566 10.59 -17.82 -27.24
N TRP A 567 9.61 -18.30 -26.51
CA TRP A 567 8.27 -17.75 -26.52
C TRP A 567 8.16 -16.37 -25.84
N ALA A 568 9.21 -15.90 -25.19
CA ALA A 568 9.23 -14.58 -24.58
C ALA A 568 9.89 -13.51 -25.48
N CYS A 569 10.96 -13.85 -26.23
CA CYS A 569 11.73 -12.87 -27.00
C CYS A 569 12.03 -13.26 -28.45
N ASN A 570 11.53 -14.39 -28.95
CA ASN A 570 11.75 -14.92 -30.30
C ASN A 570 13.19 -15.30 -30.67
N VAL A 571 14.12 -15.28 -29.70
CA VAL A 571 15.50 -15.75 -29.95
C VAL A 571 15.51 -17.29 -30.07
N PRO A 572 16.24 -17.87 -31.01
CA PRO A 572 16.36 -19.32 -31.14
C PRO A 572 16.86 -19.96 -29.85
N ILE A 573 16.26 -21.09 -29.45
CA ILE A 573 16.67 -21.86 -28.28
C ILE A 573 17.52 -23.06 -28.74
N ASP A 574 18.78 -23.10 -28.31
CA ASP A 574 19.64 -24.26 -28.49
C ASP A 574 19.43 -25.25 -27.36
N TYR A 575 18.51 -26.21 -27.57
CA TYR A 575 18.16 -27.23 -26.60
C TYR A 575 19.28 -28.30 -26.41
N THR A 576 20.36 -28.25 -27.19
CA THR A 576 21.50 -29.16 -27.05
C THR A 576 22.46 -28.70 -25.95
N LYS A 577 22.34 -27.46 -25.49
CA LYS A 577 23.18 -26.83 -24.44
C LYS A 577 22.40 -26.46 -23.21
N PRO A 578 21.98 -27.43 -22.36
CA PRO A 578 21.30 -27.10 -21.11
C PRO A 578 22.22 -26.35 -20.17
N VAL A 579 21.72 -25.30 -19.55
CA VAL A 579 22.46 -24.53 -18.55
C VAL A 579 22.52 -25.32 -17.25
N LYS A 580 23.73 -25.60 -16.77
CA LYS A 580 23.93 -26.21 -15.44
C LYS A 580 23.64 -25.12 -14.36
N PRO A 581 23.05 -25.51 -13.20
CA PRO A 581 22.91 -24.60 -12.09
C PRO A 581 24.28 -24.04 -11.65
N LEU A 582 24.31 -22.78 -11.23
CA LEU A 582 25.52 -22.11 -10.72
C LEU A 582 26.11 -22.90 -9.53
N LYS A 583 27.43 -22.86 -9.36
CA LYS A 583 28.17 -23.68 -8.36
C LYS A 583 27.68 -23.53 -6.93
N GLU A 584 27.10 -22.41 -6.55
CA GLU A 584 26.54 -22.17 -5.20
C GLU A 584 25.31 -23.02 -4.88
N GLU A 585 24.46 -23.36 -5.88
CA GLU A 585 23.34 -24.28 -5.71
C GLU A 585 23.80 -25.75 -5.56
N ALA A 586 24.95 -26.09 -6.09
CA ALA A 586 25.50 -27.46 -6.02
C ALA A 586 26.04 -27.81 -4.61
N GLU A 587 26.47 -26.85 -3.82
CA GLU A 587 26.89 -27.07 -2.43
C GLU A 587 25.71 -27.28 -1.48
N HIS A 588 24.61 -26.57 -1.68
CA HIS A 588 23.39 -26.78 -0.88
C HIS A 588 22.77 -28.18 -1.10
N PHE A 589 22.83 -28.71 -2.32
CA PHE A 589 22.36 -30.06 -2.61
C PHE A 589 23.25 -31.16 -2.00
N LYS A 590 24.56 -30.95 -1.95
CA LYS A 590 25.48 -31.89 -1.30
C LYS A 590 25.29 -31.96 0.22
N VAL A 591 24.86 -30.88 0.85
CA VAL A 591 24.56 -30.83 2.29
C VAL A 591 23.26 -31.57 2.61
N GLN A 592 22.23 -31.45 1.74
CA GLN A 592 20.95 -32.14 1.94
C GLN A 592 21.04 -33.66 1.65
N GLU A 593 21.86 -34.10 0.68
CA GLU A 593 22.10 -35.53 0.45
C GLU A 593 22.90 -36.19 1.57
N LYS A 594 23.85 -35.47 2.21
CA LYS A 594 24.57 -35.97 3.37
C LYS A 594 23.68 -36.00 4.65
N ALA A 595 22.69 -35.15 4.76
CA ALA A 595 21.71 -35.15 5.87
C ALA A 595 20.64 -36.26 5.73
N LYS A 596 20.37 -36.75 4.53
CA LYS A 596 19.45 -37.90 4.29
C LYS A 596 20.13 -39.27 4.34
N LYS A 597 21.47 -39.32 4.47
CA LYS A 597 22.26 -40.56 4.61
C LYS A 597 22.87 -40.77 6.00
N LYS A 598 22.50 -39.91 6.96
CA LYS A 598 22.68 -40.12 8.39
C LYS A 598 21.28 -40.24 9.04
#